data_ce5d664e2d9a2e912fe77aebd996932d
#
_entry.id   ce5d664e2d9a2e912fe77aebd996932d
#
_cell.length_a   1.000
_cell.length_b   1.000
_cell.length_c   1.000
_cell.angle_alpha   90.00
_cell.angle_beta   90.00
_cell.angle_gamma   90.00
#
_symmetry.space_group_name_H-M   'P 1'
#
loop_
_entity.id
_entity.type
_entity.pdbx_description
1 polymer ?
#
loop_
_entity_poly.entity_id
_entity_poly.type
_entity_poly.pdbx_seq_one_letter_code
_entity_poly.pdbx_strand_id
1 'polypeptide(L)'
;MLKRKIVIDTDPGIDDTIALTVAINSGLNIELVTTVFGNVNLEQTTINALRILEFLGKDIPVAKGVPRALFFDPGIDGSHVHGVDGLGGYPMPYPKTKVVDQVAVEAIKDLIEKSEEKITLVALGALTNIALFIKIYPHLLDKIEEIVVMGGSLGAGNVNSAAEFNTFKDPHAAKIVFDSSVKVTVFGLDVTRFCLVSSQKLEENNELMMHDSAPIAYLVHPEIFDIEDKYIDVSTDERAPGTLVSGFWTKEKDKKPNVRFAVNVDSKKFEEWLLANLV
;
A
#
# COMPACT_ATOMS: atom_id res chain seq x y z
N MET A 1 -3.40 10.40 -23.21
CA MET A 1 -2.50 10.54 -22.04
C MET A 1 -1.62 9.30 -22.01
N LEU A 2 -0.30 9.46 -21.87
CA LEU A 2 0.60 8.34 -21.58
C LEU A 2 0.14 7.74 -20.25
N LYS A 3 -0.09 6.41 -20.21
CA LYS A 3 -0.53 5.74 -18.99
C LYS A 3 0.64 5.75 -18.01
N ARG A 4 0.43 6.33 -16.82
CA ARG A 4 1.39 6.34 -15.71
C ARG A 4 1.88 4.92 -15.44
N LYS A 5 3.21 4.70 -15.51
CA LYS A 5 3.83 3.42 -15.14
C LYS A 5 3.84 3.27 -13.63
N ILE A 6 3.40 2.15 -13.12
CA ILE A 6 3.33 1.90 -11.69
C ILE A 6 4.00 0.59 -11.27
N VAL A 7 4.54 0.60 -10.07
CA VAL A 7 4.92 -0.58 -9.30
C VAL A 7 3.97 -0.68 -8.13
N ILE A 8 3.43 -1.85 -7.85
CA ILE A 8 2.60 -2.11 -6.65
C ILE A 8 3.42 -3.00 -5.72
N ASP A 9 3.72 -2.47 -4.51
CA ASP A 9 4.34 -3.19 -3.40
C ASP A 9 3.24 -3.56 -2.40
N THR A 10 3.02 -4.85 -2.15
CA THR A 10 1.80 -5.37 -1.52
C THR A 10 2.10 -6.62 -0.68
N ASP A 11 1.27 -6.90 0.31
CA ASP A 11 1.31 -8.12 1.14
C ASP A 11 0.02 -8.95 1.01
N PRO A 12 -0.29 -9.50 -0.18
CA PRO A 12 -1.63 -9.87 -0.60
C PRO A 12 -2.44 -10.62 0.43
N GLY A 13 -3.43 -9.89 0.96
CA GLY A 13 -4.58 -10.32 1.73
C GLY A 13 -5.87 -10.22 0.90
N ILE A 14 -7.01 -10.17 1.57
CA ILE A 14 -8.33 -10.10 0.93
C ILE A 14 -8.50 -8.76 0.20
N ASP A 15 -8.22 -7.62 0.85
CA ASP A 15 -8.39 -6.29 0.27
C ASP A 15 -7.31 -5.94 -0.75
N ASP A 16 -6.05 -6.41 -0.60
CA ASP A 16 -5.04 -6.38 -1.66
C ASP A 16 -5.50 -7.08 -2.93
N THR A 17 -6.19 -8.23 -2.78
CA THR A 17 -6.75 -8.97 -3.92
C THR A 17 -7.73 -8.12 -4.70
N ILE A 18 -8.61 -7.41 -3.99
CA ILE A 18 -9.54 -6.45 -4.59
C ILE A 18 -8.78 -5.29 -5.23
N ALA A 19 -7.80 -4.72 -4.53
CA ALA A 19 -6.98 -3.61 -5.03
C ALA A 19 -6.25 -3.96 -6.33
N LEU A 20 -5.60 -5.12 -6.40
CA LEU A 20 -4.96 -5.63 -7.62
C LEU A 20 -5.97 -5.83 -8.76
N THR A 21 -7.14 -6.39 -8.44
CA THR A 21 -8.22 -6.61 -9.42
C THR A 21 -8.68 -5.28 -10.03
N VAL A 22 -9.04 -4.30 -9.20
CA VAL A 22 -9.53 -3.01 -9.70
C VAL A 22 -8.42 -2.19 -10.36
N ALA A 23 -7.17 -2.32 -9.95
CA ALA A 23 -6.03 -1.70 -10.62
C ALA A 23 -5.87 -2.18 -12.06
N ILE A 24 -5.97 -3.50 -12.25
CA ILE A 24 -5.90 -4.15 -13.55
C ILE A 24 -7.09 -3.77 -14.43
N ASN A 25 -8.31 -3.87 -13.88
CA ASN A 25 -9.54 -3.62 -14.63
C ASN A 25 -9.74 -2.14 -14.97
N SER A 26 -9.25 -1.22 -14.15
CA SER A 26 -9.18 0.21 -14.45
C SER A 26 -8.14 0.54 -15.55
N GLY A 27 -7.39 -0.45 -16.00
CA GLY A 27 -6.42 -0.31 -17.09
C GLY A 27 -5.18 0.49 -16.70
N LEU A 28 -4.77 0.47 -15.42
CA LEU A 28 -3.50 1.01 -14.98
C LEU A 28 -2.34 0.22 -15.60
N ASN A 29 -1.22 0.90 -15.87
CA ASN A 29 -0.04 0.29 -16.45
C ASN A 29 0.89 -0.25 -15.34
N ILE A 30 0.60 -1.47 -14.86
CA ILE A 30 1.36 -2.13 -13.82
C ILE A 30 2.56 -2.83 -14.46
N GLU A 31 3.76 -2.31 -14.21
CA GLU A 31 5.02 -2.84 -14.78
C GLU A 31 5.64 -3.94 -13.91
N LEU A 32 5.34 -3.91 -12.60
CA LEU A 32 5.90 -4.83 -11.61
C LEU A 32 5.00 -4.90 -10.37
N VAL A 33 4.83 -6.07 -9.82
CA VAL A 33 4.31 -6.29 -8.46
C VAL A 33 5.46 -6.76 -7.59
N THR A 34 5.66 -6.11 -6.44
CA THR A 34 6.60 -6.56 -5.42
C THR A 34 5.85 -7.01 -4.18
N THR A 35 6.38 -7.99 -3.47
CA THR A 35 5.72 -8.51 -2.28
C THR A 35 6.52 -8.24 -1.03
N VAL A 36 5.82 -8.02 0.08
CA VAL A 36 6.39 -7.80 1.40
C VAL A 36 5.66 -8.67 2.43
N PHE A 37 6.23 -8.84 3.60
CA PHE A 37 5.56 -9.46 4.75
C PHE A 37 4.50 -8.51 5.31
N GLY A 38 3.49 -9.04 5.99
CA GLY A 38 2.47 -8.21 6.64
C GLY A 38 1.25 -9.03 7.02
N ASN A 39 0.25 -9.11 6.18
CA ASN A 39 -0.98 -9.86 6.38
C ASN A 39 -0.71 -11.35 6.70
N VAL A 40 0.26 -11.92 5.99
CA VAL A 40 0.86 -13.23 6.29
C VAL A 40 2.38 -13.14 6.04
N ASN A 41 3.10 -14.26 6.20
CA ASN A 41 4.54 -14.26 5.92
C ASN A 41 4.83 -14.04 4.43
N LEU A 42 6.05 -13.59 4.11
CA LEU A 42 6.49 -13.26 2.75
C LEU A 42 6.30 -14.39 1.73
N GLU A 43 6.53 -15.64 2.11
CA GLU A 43 6.35 -16.78 1.20
C GLU A 43 4.89 -16.86 0.75
N GLN A 44 3.97 -16.72 1.69
CA GLN A 44 2.54 -16.80 1.42
C GLN A 44 2.05 -15.57 0.66
N THR A 45 2.48 -14.34 1.00
CA THR A 45 2.10 -13.12 0.25
C THR A 45 2.58 -13.22 -1.20
N THR A 46 3.79 -13.77 -1.42
CA THR A 46 4.33 -13.98 -2.77
C THR A 46 3.52 -15.02 -3.56
N ILE A 47 3.16 -16.15 -2.94
CA ILE A 47 2.29 -17.15 -3.55
C ILE A 47 0.93 -16.53 -3.90
N ASN A 48 0.36 -15.72 -3.01
CA ASN A 48 -0.92 -15.07 -3.21
C ASN A 48 -0.87 -14.09 -4.39
N ALA A 49 0.18 -13.25 -4.50
CA ALA A 49 0.36 -12.35 -5.63
C ALA A 49 0.35 -13.12 -6.98
N LEU A 50 1.12 -14.20 -7.06
CA LEU A 50 1.15 -15.04 -8.26
C LEU A 50 -0.21 -15.67 -8.57
N ARG A 51 -0.90 -16.19 -7.55
CA ARG A 51 -2.26 -16.78 -7.69
C ARG A 51 -3.26 -15.77 -8.23
N ILE A 52 -3.27 -14.56 -7.66
CA ILE A 52 -4.18 -13.48 -8.05
C ILE A 52 -3.94 -13.10 -9.52
N LEU A 53 -2.69 -12.87 -9.90
CA LEU A 53 -2.36 -12.50 -11.28
C LEU A 53 -2.69 -13.61 -12.28
N GLU A 54 -2.43 -14.88 -11.95
CA GLU A 54 -2.84 -16.01 -12.79
C GLU A 54 -4.36 -16.11 -12.91
N PHE A 55 -5.09 -15.92 -11.80
CA PHE A 55 -6.55 -15.93 -11.80
C PHE A 55 -7.13 -14.84 -12.70
N LEU A 56 -6.51 -13.65 -12.69
CA LEU A 56 -6.88 -12.53 -13.54
C LEU A 56 -6.35 -12.64 -14.98
N GLY A 57 -5.62 -13.71 -15.30
CA GLY A 57 -5.06 -13.93 -16.63
C GLY A 57 -4.01 -12.90 -17.05
N LYS A 58 -3.23 -12.38 -16.08
CA LYS A 58 -2.21 -11.34 -16.30
C LYS A 58 -0.80 -11.87 -16.13
N ASP A 59 0.05 -11.49 -17.07
CA ASP A 59 1.49 -11.79 -17.06
C ASP A 59 2.27 -10.53 -16.62
N ILE A 60 2.11 -10.19 -15.31
CA ILE A 60 2.83 -9.08 -14.69
C ILE A 60 3.97 -9.69 -13.85
N PRO A 61 5.23 -9.22 -14.01
CA PRO A 61 6.34 -9.71 -13.22
C PRO A 61 6.08 -9.55 -11.71
N VAL A 62 6.43 -10.59 -10.94
CA VAL A 62 6.38 -10.55 -9.47
C VAL A 62 7.79 -10.71 -8.92
N ALA A 63 8.23 -9.76 -8.06
CA ALA A 63 9.50 -9.85 -7.37
C ALA A 63 9.27 -9.99 -5.85
N LYS A 64 9.92 -10.99 -5.27
CA LYS A 64 9.85 -11.26 -3.84
C LYS A 64 10.69 -10.25 -3.06
N GLY A 65 10.12 -9.64 -2.04
CA GLY A 65 10.80 -8.63 -1.21
C GLY A 65 11.47 -9.18 0.03
N VAL A 66 11.38 -8.43 1.12
CA VAL A 66 12.01 -8.77 2.40
C VAL A 66 11.03 -9.44 3.35
N PRO A 67 11.53 -10.39 4.19
CA PRO A 67 10.67 -11.19 5.05
C PRO A 67 10.34 -10.57 6.41
N ARG A 68 10.91 -9.41 6.76
CA ARG A 68 10.75 -8.77 8.07
C ARG A 68 11.10 -7.28 8.05
N ALA A 69 10.69 -6.55 9.07
CA ALA A 69 10.98 -5.15 9.30
C ALA A 69 12.49 -4.86 9.44
N LEU A 70 12.88 -3.60 9.26
CA LEU A 70 14.29 -3.17 9.31
C LEU A 70 14.93 -3.41 10.68
N PHE A 71 14.21 -3.14 11.76
CA PHE A 71 14.76 -3.21 13.13
C PHE A 71 13.91 -4.00 14.09
N PHE A 72 12.61 -3.84 14.05
CA PHE A 72 11.70 -4.40 15.04
C PHE A 72 10.62 -5.23 14.34
N ASP A 73 10.51 -6.50 14.70
CA ASP A 73 9.39 -7.34 14.28
C ASP A 73 8.37 -7.37 15.41
N PRO A 74 7.18 -6.81 15.25
CA PRO A 74 6.15 -6.80 16.28
C PRO A 74 5.56 -8.18 16.58
N GLY A 75 5.93 -9.22 15.83
CA GLY A 75 5.48 -10.61 16.06
C GLY A 75 4.00 -10.85 15.80
N ILE A 76 3.30 -9.90 15.18
CA ILE A 76 1.90 -10.03 14.79
C ILE A 76 1.75 -10.00 13.27
N ASP A 77 0.73 -10.66 12.76
CA ASP A 77 0.34 -10.64 11.36
C ASP A 77 -1.18 -10.38 11.23
N GLY A 78 -1.65 -10.30 9.98
CA GLY A 78 -3.05 -10.06 9.65
C GLY A 78 -3.91 -11.34 9.55
N SER A 79 -3.39 -12.51 9.94
CA SER A 79 -4.09 -13.80 9.76
C SER A 79 -5.44 -13.88 10.46
N HIS A 80 -5.65 -13.11 11.52
CA HIS A 80 -6.94 -13.02 12.23
C HIS A 80 -8.02 -12.30 11.40
N VAL A 81 -7.64 -11.49 10.38
CA VAL A 81 -8.54 -10.80 9.45
C VAL A 81 -8.61 -11.55 8.12
N HIS A 82 -7.44 -11.89 7.56
CA HIS A 82 -7.31 -12.42 6.21
C HIS A 82 -7.29 -13.96 6.14
N GLY A 83 -7.35 -14.65 7.28
CA GLY A 83 -7.16 -16.10 7.35
C GLY A 83 -5.68 -16.51 7.30
N VAL A 84 -5.39 -17.77 7.66
CA VAL A 84 -4.02 -18.30 7.73
C VAL A 84 -3.30 -18.29 6.38
N ASP A 85 -4.05 -18.40 5.30
CA ASP A 85 -3.54 -18.34 3.92
C ASP A 85 -3.55 -16.92 3.33
N GLY A 86 -4.07 -15.93 4.07
CA GLY A 86 -4.21 -14.55 3.62
C GLY A 86 -5.39 -14.31 2.66
N LEU A 87 -6.08 -15.33 2.18
CA LEU A 87 -7.16 -15.23 1.18
C LEU A 87 -8.52 -15.72 1.73
N GLY A 88 -8.69 -15.73 3.06
CA GLY A 88 -9.95 -16.13 3.71
C GLY A 88 -10.31 -17.60 3.48
N GLY A 89 -9.33 -18.46 3.15
CA GLY A 89 -9.59 -19.88 2.84
C GLY A 89 -10.17 -20.11 1.44
N TYR A 90 -10.21 -19.10 0.56
CA TYR A 90 -10.69 -19.27 -0.81
C TYR A 90 -9.78 -20.21 -1.60
N PRO A 91 -10.29 -21.30 -2.19
CA PRO A 91 -9.50 -22.35 -2.80
C PRO A 91 -8.93 -21.90 -4.17
N MET A 92 -7.79 -21.22 -4.18
CA MET A 92 -7.06 -20.93 -5.40
C MET A 92 -6.01 -22.00 -5.69
N PRO A 93 -5.84 -22.42 -6.97
CA PRO A 93 -4.78 -23.35 -7.35
C PRO A 93 -3.38 -22.82 -6.96
N TYR A 94 -2.42 -23.73 -6.76
CA TYR A 94 -1.03 -23.32 -6.60
C TYR A 94 -0.52 -22.68 -7.91
N PRO A 95 0.21 -21.55 -7.85
CA PRO A 95 0.61 -20.85 -9.07
C PRO A 95 1.63 -21.67 -9.89
N LYS A 96 1.55 -21.54 -11.21
CA LYS A 96 2.50 -22.14 -12.17
C LYS A 96 3.60 -21.15 -12.52
N THR A 97 3.28 -19.87 -12.52
CA THR A 97 4.24 -18.77 -12.72
C THR A 97 5.22 -18.69 -11.55
N LYS A 98 6.36 -18.10 -11.81
CA LYS A 98 7.44 -17.93 -10.83
C LYS A 98 7.75 -16.44 -10.67
N VAL A 99 8.28 -16.11 -9.52
CA VAL A 99 8.88 -14.79 -9.32
C VAL A 99 10.06 -14.58 -10.25
N VAL A 100 10.38 -13.32 -10.56
CA VAL A 100 11.65 -12.97 -11.23
C VAL A 100 12.83 -13.28 -10.31
N ASP A 101 14.02 -13.43 -10.88
CA ASP A 101 15.21 -13.81 -10.09
C ASP A 101 15.68 -12.71 -9.13
N GLN A 102 15.39 -11.44 -9.48
CA GLN A 102 15.75 -10.30 -8.63
C GLN A 102 14.84 -10.20 -7.41
N VAL A 103 15.41 -9.78 -6.28
CA VAL A 103 14.61 -9.34 -5.13
C VAL A 103 13.92 -8.00 -5.43
N ALA A 104 12.84 -7.68 -4.71
CA ALA A 104 12.00 -6.52 -4.98
C ALA A 104 12.79 -5.21 -5.18
N VAL A 105 13.74 -4.91 -4.29
CA VAL A 105 14.53 -3.68 -4.33
C VAL A 105 15.35 -3.56 -5.62
N GLU A 106 15.97 -4.66 -6.06
CA GLU A 106 16.73 -4.71 -7.32
C GLU A 106 15.81 -4.65 -8.54
N ALA A 107 14.65 -5.32 -8.49
CA ALA A 107 13.68 -5.30 -9.58
C ALA A 107 13.10 -3.88 -9.78
N ILE A 108 12.78 -3.16 -8.69
CA ILE A 108 12.36 -1.75 -8.72
C ILE A 108 13.48 -0.89 -9.32
N LYS A 109 14.71 -1.06 -8.86
CA LYS A 109 15.89 -0.32 -9.37
C LYS A 109 16.06 -0.54 -10.87
N ASP A 110 16.07 -1.79 -11.31
CA ASP A 110 16.26 -2.13 -12.73
C ASP A 110 15.14 -1.55 -13.62
N LEU A 111 13.89 -1.56 -13.15
CA LEU A 111 12.76 -0.97 -13.85
C LEU A 111 12.92 0.54 -13.97
N ILE A 112 13.27 1.23 -12.89
CA ILE A 112 13.43 2.69 -12.87
C ILE A 112 14.62 3.14 -13.72
N GLU A 113 15.74 2.42 -13.68
CA GLU A 113 16.90 2.73 -14.52
C GLU A 113 16.60 2.65 -16.02
N LYS A 114 15.85 1.62 -16.41
CA LYS A 114 15.49 1.37 -17.84
C LYS A 114 14.35 2.25 -18.32
N SER A 115 13.56 2.85 -17.40
CA SER A 115 12.43 3.67 -17.78
C SER A 115 12.87 5.07 -18.23
N GLU A 116 12.33 5.51 -19.36
CA GLU A 116 12.45 6.92 -19.83
C GLU A 116 11.44 7.82 -19.10
N GLU A 117 10.37 7.27 -18.58
CA GLU A 117 9.31 7.96 -17.84
C GLU A 117 9.50 7.77 -16.34
N LYS A 118 9.00 8.72 -15.55
CA LYS A 118 8.95 8.58 -14.11
C LYS A 118 7.98 7.46 -13.71
N ILE A 119 8.33 6.75 -12.64
CA ILE A 119 7.56 5.63 -12.10
C ILE A 119 6.82 6.09 -10.84
N THR A 120 5.57 5.67 -10.70
CA THR A 120 4.83 5.78 -9.43
C THR A 120 4.96 4.49 -8.64
N LEU A 121 5.37 4.59 -7.38
CA LEU A 121 5.39 3.46 -6.45
C LEU A 121 4.11 3.49 -5.62
N VAL A 122 3.38 2.40 -5.60
CA VAL A 122 2.16 2.22 -4.79
C VAL A 122 2.47 1.19 -3.72
N ALA A 123 2.44 1.59 -2.45
CA ALA A 123 2.72 0.72 -1.31
C ALA A 123 1.43 0.45 -0.55
N LEU A 124 1.01 -0.81 -0.54
CA LEU A 124 -0.21 -1.29 0.11
C LEU A 124 0.09 -2.04 1.41
N GLY A 125 1.33 -2.54 1.58
CA GLY A 125 1.80 -3.22 2.77
C GLY A 125 2.86 -2.44 3.56
N ALA A 126 3.63 -3.16 4.38
CA ALA A 126 4.75 -2.60 5.13
C ALA A 126 5.78 -1.95 4.20
N LEU A 127 6.24 -0.74 4.53
CA LEU A 127 7.05 0.11 3.64
C LEU A 127 8.52 -0.31 3.48
N THR A 128 8.87 -1.50 3.94
CA THR A 128 10.26 -1.96 4.06
C THR A 128 11.01 -2.01 2.72
N ASN A 129 10.38 -2.55 1.66
CA ASN A 129 10.99 -2.61 0.34
C ASN A 129 11.28 -1.20 -0.21
N ILE A 130 10.30 -0.29 -0.07
CA ILE A 130 10.39 1.09 -0.55
C ILE A 130 11.46 1.87 0.22
N ALA A 131 11.52 1.70 1.55
CA ALA A 131 12.53 2.33 2.40
C ALA A 131 13.95 1.87 2.04
N LEU A 132 14.14 0.57 1.81
CA LEU A 132 15.42 0.02 1.36
C LEU A 132 15.81 0.58 -0.02
N PHE A 133 14.87 0.66 -0.96
CA PHE A 133 15.13 1.25 -2.27
C PHE A 133 15.61 2.71 -2.12
N ILE A 134 14.92 3.54 -1.33
CA ILE A 134 15.28 4.94 -1.08
C ILE A 134 16.70 5.06 -0.50
N LYS A 135 17.08 4.17 0.43
CA LYS A 135 18.39 4.24 1.10
C LYS A 135 19.53 3.70 0.24
N ILE A 136 19.28 2.67 -0.56
CA ILE A 136 20.33 2.03 -1.38
C ILE A 136 20.54 2.80 -2.70
N TYR A 137 19.46 3.34 -3.29
CA TYR A 137 19.48 4.02 -4.59
C TYR A 137 19.01 5.47 -4.55
N PRO A 138 19.58 6.34 -3.68
CA PRO A 138 19.14 7.73 -3.56
C PRO A 138 19.28 8.55 -4.85
N HIS A 139 20.18 8.15 -5.75
CA HIS A 139 20.38 8.79 -7.05
C HIS A 139 19.25 8.53 -8.06
N LEU A 140 18.34 7.62 -7.79
CA LEU A 140 17.19 7.30 -8.66
C LEU A 140 15.89 7.99 -8.21
N LEU A 141 15.89 8.69 -7.07
CA LEU A 141 14.67 9.29 -6.52
C LEU A 141 14.03 10.34 -7.44
N ASP A 142 14.84 11.06 -8.24
CA ASP A 142 14.33 12.02 -9.22
C ASP A 142 13.54 11.36 -10.36
N LYS A 143 13.69 10.05 -10.56
CA LYS A 143 12.93 9.26 -11.52
C LYS A 143 11.61 8.70 -10.96
N ILE A 144 11.32 8.95 -9.68
CA ILE A 144 10.03 8.61 -9.08
C ILE A 144 9.11 9.82 -9.21
N GLU A 145 7.91 9.59 -9.73
CA GLU A 145 6.87 10.62 -9.82
C GLU A 145 6.24 10.88 -8.46
N GLU A 146 5.88 9.78 -7.76
CA GLU A 146 5.15 9.82 -6.51
C GLU A 146 5.24 8.45 -5.81
N ILE A 147 5.24 8.45 -4.49
CA ILE A 147 4.97 7.26 -3.68
C ILE A 147 3.58 7.42 -3.10
N VAL A 148 2.67 6.50 -3.42
CA VAL A 148 1.30 6.48 -2.92
C VAL A 148 1.17 5.35 -1.90
N VAL A 149 0.79 5.69 -0.67
CA VAL A 149 0.86 4.78 0.48
C VAL A 149 -0.54 4.54 1.05
N MET A 150 -0.91 3.27 1.24
CA MET A 150 -1.91 2.91 2.22
C MET A 150 -1.21 2.70 3.56
N GLY A 151 -1.54 3.53 4.56
CA GLY A 151 -0.93 3.38 5.88
C GLY A 151 -1.12 4.56 6.80
N GLY A 152 -0.99 4.29 8.08
CA GLY A 152 -1.04 5.28 9.14
C GLY A 152 -2.44 5.74 9.55
N SER A 153 -2.47 6.49 10.62
CA SER A 153 -3.67 7.17 11.12
C SER A 153 -3.27 8.38 11.96
N LEU A 154 -3.95 9.49 11.77
CA LEU A 154 -3.89 10.66 12.67
C LEU A 154 -4.96 10.59 13.77
N GLY A 155 -5.89 9.66 13.63
CA GLY A 155 -6.95 9.36 14.59
C GLY A 155 -6.73 8.03 15.31
N ALA A 156 -7.75 7.19 15.36
CA ALA A 156 -7.69 5.88 15.96
C ALA A 156 -6.96 4.86 15.06
N GLY A 157 -6.12 4.02 15.65
CA GLY A 157 -5.47 2.91 14.95
C GLY A 157 -6.39 1.71 14.71
N ASN A 158 -5.80 0.64 14.16
CA ASN A 158 -6.44 -0.68 14.03
C ASN A 158 -5.62 -1.81 14.67
N VAL A 159 -4.34 -1.59 14.95
CA VAL A 159 -3.50 -2.52 15.73
C VAL A 159 -3.56 -2.19 17.22
N ASN A 160 -3.51 -0.92 17.53
CA ASN A 160 -3.68 -0.38 18.88
C ASN A 160 -4.48 0.92 18.79
N SER A 161 -4.57 1.69 19.88
CA SER A 161 -5.37 2.91 19.93
C SER A 161 -4.96 4.00 18.92
N ALA A 162 -3.74 3.95 18.37
CA ALA A 162 -3.18 5.03 17.57
C ALA A 162 -2.47 4.59 16.28
N ALA A 163 -1.95 3.36 16.24
CA ALA A 163 -1.17 2.90 15.08
C ALA A 163 -2.02 2.11 14.09
N GLU A 164 -1.80 2.37 12.81
CA GLU A 164 -2.30 1.57 11.70
C GLU A 164 -1.30 0.44 11.37
N PHE A 165 -1.80 -0.67 10.83
CA PHE A 165 -1.08 -1.92 10.66
C PHE A 165 0.20 -1.78 9.83
N ASN A 166 0.16 -1.18 8.64
CA ASN A 166 1.32 -1.09 7.75
C ASN A 166 2.44 -0.24 8.34
N THR A 167 2.10 0.90 8.96
CA THR A 167 3.08 1.74 9.66
C THR A 167 3.58 1.09 10.94
N PHE A 168 2.75 0.30 11.61
CA PHE A 168 3.13 -0.46 12.79
C PHE A 168 4.07 -1.64 12.45
N LYS A 169 3.87 -2.30 11.30
CA LYS A 169 4.70 -3.43 10.87
C LYS A 169 6.15 -3.05 10.63
N ASP A 170 6.42 -1.84 10.13
CA ASP A 170 7.79 -1.29 10.05
C ASP A 170 7.80 0.24 10.22
N PRO A 171 7.79 0.74 11.46
CA PRO A 171 7.77 2.18 11.74
C PRO A 171 9.03 2.91 11.25
N HIS A 172 10.17 2.23 11.21
CA HIS A 172 11.41 2.82 10.71
C HIS A 172 11.37 2.98 9.20
N ALA A 173 10.83 2.00 8.48
CA ALA A 173 10.61 2.10 7.04
C ALA A 173 9.61 3.21 6.72
N ALA A 174 8.49 3.27 7.43
CA ALA A 174 7.50 4.33 7.27
C ALA A 174 8.12 5.72 7.47
N LYS A 175 8.92 5.90 8.51
CA LYS A 175 9.66 7.15 8.76
C LYS A 175 10.61 7.50 7.62
N ILE A 176 11.37 6.53 7.10
CA ILE A 176 12.29 6.75 5.97
C ILE A 176 11.53 7.22 4.72
N VAL A 177 10.40 6.61 4.42
CA VAL A 177 9.57 6.98 3.27
C VAL A 177 8.99 8.37 3.44
N PHE A 178 8.41 8.69 4.59
CA PHE A 178 7.78 10.00 4.85
C PHE A 178 8.80 11.14 4.90
N ASP A 179 10.03 10.87 5.34
CA ASP A 179 11.13 11.85 5.38
C ASP A 179 11.89 11.94 4.04
N SER A 180 11.48 11.19 3.01
CA SER A 180 12.16 11.20 1.71
C SER A 180 11.94 12.51 0.94
N SER A 181 12.79 12.75 -0.06
CA SER A 181 12.63 13.91 -0.97
C SER A 181 11.57 13.68 -2.06
N VAL A 182 11.02 12.46 -2.13
CA VAL A 182 10.00 12.11 -3.12
C VAL A 182 8.64 12.63 -2.64
N LYS A 183 7.79 13.02 -3.56
CA LYS A 183 6.39 13.32 -3.26
C LYS A 183 5.71 12.07 -2.70
N VAL A 184 5.22 12.13 -1.46
CA VAL A 184 4.51 11.04 -0.79
C VAL A 184 3.06 11.43 -0.57
N THR A 185 2.11 10.62 -1.06
CA THR A 185 0.68 10.79 -0.78
C THR A 185 0.18 9.60 0.05
N VAL A 186 -0.41 9.88 1.19
CA VAL A 186 -0.77 8.90 2.22
C VAL A 186 -2.28 8.79 2.36
N PHE A 187 -2.78 7.56 2.32
CA PHE A 187 -4.16 7.19 2.56
C PHE A 187 -4.23 6.44 3.90
N GLY A 188 -4.43 7.20 4.98
CA GLY A 188 -4.55 6.65 6.32
C GLY A 188 -5.95 6.14 6.63
N LEU A 189 -6.11 5.53 7.81
CA LEU A 189 -7.42 5.07 8.30
C LEU A 189 -8.43 6.21 8.43
N ASP A 190 -7.96 7.46 8.49
CA ASP A 190 -8.79 8.67 8.55
C ASP A 190 -9.72 8.77 7.33
N VAL A 191 -9.29 8.26 6.19
CA VAL A 191 -10.06 8.24 4.94
C VAL A 191 -10.47 6.84 4.52
N THR A 192 -9.60 5.84 4.70
CA THR A 192 -9.84 4.49 4.15
C THR A 192 -10.99 3.76 4.87
N ARG A 193 -11.32 4.16 6.10
CA ARG A 193 -12.52 3.68 6.81
C ARG A 193 -13.83 4.08 6.13
N PHE A 194 -13.80 5.07 5.26
CA PHE A 194 -14.96 5.53 4.48
C PHE A 194 -14.93 5.01 3.04
N CYS A 195 -13.91 4.23 2.68
CA CYS A 195 -13.82 3.49 1.42
C CYS A 195 -14.53 2.14 1.58
N LEU A 196 -15.85 2.15 1.49
CA LEU A 196 -16.72 1.03 1.86
C LEU A 196 -17.43 0.44 0.65
N VAL A 197 -17.75 -0.86 0.74
CA VAL A 197 -18.81 -1.48 -0.04
C VAL A 197 -20.02 -1.67 0.88
N SER A 198 -21.16 -1.10 0.51
CA SER A 198 -22.36 -1.07 1.35
C SER A 198 -23.03 -2.42 1.46
N SER A 199 -23.63 -2.70 2.63
CA SER A 199 -24.30 -3.94 3.00
C SER A 199 -25.50 -4.32 2.15
N GLN A 200 -26.12 -3.36 1.43
CA GLN A 200 -27.24 -3.66 0.52
C GLN A 200 -26.85 -4.55 -0.66
N LYS A 201 -25.55 -4.67 -0.94
CA LYS A 201 -24.97 -5.50 -2.00
C LYS A 201 -24.28 -6.77 -1.48
N LEU A 202 -24.15 -6.89 -0.16
CA LEU A 202 -23.63 -8.05 0.54
C LEU A 202 -24.82 -8.66 1.30
N GLU A 203 -25.04 -9.97 1.20
CA GLU A 203 -26.22 -10.68 1.80
C GLU A 203 -26.27 -10.60 3.34
N GLU A 204 -25.27 -10.00 3.98
CA GLU A 204 -25.19 -9.78 5.42
C GLU A 204 -24.89 -8.31 5.73
N ASN A 205 -25.43 -7.78 6.84
CA ASN A 205 -25.35 -6.39 7.30
C ASN A 205 -23.92 -5.91 7.66
N ASN A 206 -22.89 -6.31 6.93
CA ASN A 206 -21.50 -5.96 7.15
C ASN A 206 -20.98 -5.07 6.04
N GLU A 207 -20.55 -3.87 6.37
CA GLU A 207 -19.76 -3.01 5.49
C GLU A 207 -18.33 -3.56 5.39
N LEU A 208 -17.83 -3.75 4.16
CA LEU A 208 -16.44 -4.13 3.93
C LEU A 208 -15.61 -2.88 3.64
N MET A 209 -14.58 -2.68 4.44
CA MET A 209 -13.60 -1.62 4.24
C MET A 209 -12.58 -2.07 3.19
N MET A 210 -12.39 -1.25 2.17
CA MET A 210 -11.47 -1.50 1.05
C MET A 210 -10.27 -0.58 1.14
N HIS A 211 -9.44 -0.80 2.18
CA HIS A 211 -8.32 0.08 2.51
C HIS A 211 -7.37 0.25 1.33
N ASP A 212 -6.89 -0.83 0.75
CA ASP A 212 -5.88 -0.84 -0.30
C ASP A 212 -6.40 -0.35 -1.66
N SER A 213 -7.72 -0.37 -1.84
CA SER A 213 -8.33 0.17 -3.06
C SER A 213 -8.34 1.70 -3.10
N ALA A 214 -8.16 2.39 -1.95
CA ALA A 214 -8.15 3.86 -1.90
C ALA A 214 -6.97 4.49 -2.68
N PRO A 215 -5.70 4.06 -2.50
CA PRO A 215 -4.58 4.47 -3.34
C PRO A 215 -4.80 4.21 -4.83
N ILE A 216 -5.42 3.09 -5.17
CA ILE A 216 -5.70 2.73 -6.56
C ILE A 216 -6.76 3.67 -7.16
N ALA A 217 -7.85 3.92 -6.41
CA ALA A 217 -8.88 4.87 -6.82
C ALA A 217 -8.31 6.27 -7.05
N TYR A 218 -7.40 6.73 -6.20
CA TYR A 218 -6.71 8.02 -6.37
C TYR A 218 -5.93 8.12 -7.67
N LEU A 219 -5.28 7.06 -8.11
CA LEU A 219 -4.52 7.07 -9.37
C LEU A 219 -5.43 7.25 -10.59
N VAL A 220 -6.68 6.83 -10.50
CA VAL A 220 -7.68 6.89 -11.59
C VAL A 220 -8.57 8.12 -11.45
N HIS A 221 -9.02 8.40 -10.24
CA HIS A 221 -10.00 9.43 -9.87
C HIS A 221 -9.51 10.27 -8.68
N PRO A 222 -8.44 11.05 -8.83
CA PRO A 222 -7.92 11.88 -7.73
C PRO A 222 -8.95 12.88 -7.19
N GLU A 223 -9.92 13.26 -8.01
CA GLU A 223 -10.96 14.25 -7.68
C GLU A 223 -11.99 13.77 -6.64
N ILE A 224 -12.00 12.47 -6.31
CA ILE A 224 -12.90 11.96 -5.27
C ILE A 224 -12.31 12.07 -3.86
N PHE A 225 -11.05 12.52 -3.75
CA PHE A 225 -10.36 12.69 -2.48
C PHE A 225 -10.00 14.14 -2.21
N ASP A 226 -10.17 14.58 -0.97
CA ASP A 226 -9.55 15.81 -0.49
C ASP A 226 -8.20 15.47 0.15
N ILE A 227 -7.15 16.19 -0.28
CA ILE A 227 -5.77 15.93 0.15
C ILE A 227 -5.17 17.22 0.67
N GLU A 228 -4.55 17.16 1.85
CA GLU A 228 -3.88 18.27 2.50
C GLU A 228 -2.38 18.02 2.64
N ASP A 229 -1.59 19.06 2.47
CA ASP A 229 -0.15 19.03 2.77
C ASP A 229 0.04 19.10 4.30
N LYS A 230 0.69 18.09 4.87
CA LYS A 230 0.93 17.98 6.32
C LYS A 230 2.38 17.66 6.63
N TYR A 231 2.85 18.17 7.78
CA TYR A 231 4.03 17.60 8.41
C TYR A 231 3.58 16.44 9.31
N ILE A 232 4.10 15.26 9.02
CA ILE A 232 3.80 14.04 9.78
C ILE A 232 5.12 13.35 10.14
N ASP A 233 5.33 13.13 11.42
CA ASP A 233 6.40 12.27 11.93
C ASP A 233 5.84 10.89 12.26
N VAL A 234 6.68 9.86 12.13
CA VAL A 234 6.33 8.49 12.48
C VAL A 234 7.08 8.11 13.74
N SER A 235 6.35 7.72 14.78
CA SER A 235 6.95 7.26 16.03
C SER A 235 7.64 5.92 15.83
N THR A 236 8.92 5.87 16.17
CA THR A 236 9.73 4.64 16.25
C THR A 236 9.96 4.19 17.70
N ASP A 237 9.32 4.84 18.67
CA ASP A 237 9.39 4.47 20.09
C ASP A 237 8.67 3.14 20.33
N GLU A 238 9.27 2.24 21.09
CA GLU A 238 8.73 0.90 21.38
C GLU A 238 7.34 0.91 22.05
N ARG A 239 6.97 2.01 22.72
CA ARG A 239 5.66 2.16 23.37
C ARG A 239 4.55 2.57 22.42
N ALA A 240 4.89 3.19 21.29
CA ALA A 240 3.93 3.69 20.32
C ALA A 240 4.47 3.59 18.87
N PRO A 241 4.96 2.39 18.45
CA PRO A 241 5.57 2.24 17.13
C PRO A 241 4.52 2.44 16.04
N GLY A 242 4.91 3.12 14.96
CA GLY A 242 4.04 3.36 13.81
C GLY A 242 2.96 4.42 14.01
N THR A 243 2.84 5.02 15.20
CA THR A 243 1.90 6.12 15.44
C THR A 243 2.33 7.35 14.64
N LEU A 244 1.39 7.94 13.91
CA LEU A 244 1.61 9.20 13.21
C LEU A 244 1.43 10.38 14.17
N VAL A 245 2.38 11.31 14.12
CA VAL A 245 2.38 12.52 14.94
C VAL A 245 2.35 13.74 14.02
N SER A 246 1.28 14.54 14.13
CA SER A 246 1.16 15.83 13.46
C SER A 246 0.92 16.93 14.50
N GLY A 247 1.69 18.03 14.41
CA GLY A 247 1.64 19.07 15.41
C GLY A 247 0.53 20.09 15.14
N PHE A 248 -0.40 20.26 16.08
CA PHE A 248 -1.40 21.34 16.05
C PHE A 248 -0.94 22.58 16.81
N TRP A 249 -0.28 22.39 17.97
CA TRP A 249 0.12 23.45 18.91
C TRP A 249 1.59 23.32 19.36
N THR A 250 2.34 22.42 18.72
CA THR A 250 3.73 22.12 19.06
C THR A 250 4.68 22.76 18.05
N LYS A 251 5.99 22.52 18.20
CA LYS A 251 7.03 22.99 17.27
C LYS A 251 6.86 22.41 15.85
N GLU A 252 6.14 21.28 15.72
CA GLU A 252 5.91 20.60 14.46
C GLU A 252 4.98 21.38 13.51
N LYS A 253 4.08 22.23 14.05
CA LYS A 253 3.17 23.05 13.23
C LYS A 253 3.89 24.01 12.28
N ASP A 254 5.11 24.41 12.63
CA ASP A 254 5.92 25.36 11.86
C ASP A 254 6.89 24.65 10.89
N LYS A 255 6.90 23.30 10.89
CA LYS A 255 7.70 22.50 9.96
C LYS A 255 7.04 22.49 8.57
N LYS A 256 7.90 22.45 7.55
CA LYS A 256 7.40 22.29 6.17
C LYS A 256 6.72 20.94 6.02
N PRO A 257 5.58 20.88 5.30
CA PRO A 257 4.94 19.61 4.98
C PRO A 257 5.94 18.65 4.32
N ASN A 258 5.87 17.38 4.72
CA ASN A 258 6.66 16.29 4.12
C ASN A 258 5.80 15.28 3.39
N VAL A 259 4.49 15.28 3.64
CA VAL A 259 3.55 14.37 2.96
C VAL A 259 2.27 15.12 2.55
N ARG A 260 1.60 14.58 1.55
CA ARG A 260 0.22 14.85 1.19
C ARG A 260 -0.66 13.80 1.85
N PHE A 261 -1.61 14.20 2.66
CA PHE A 261 -2.43 13.28 3.45
C PHE A 261 -3.90 13.39 3.03
N ALA A 262 -4.50 12.26 2.65
CA ALA A 262 -5.91 12.22 2.31
C ALA A 262 -6.77 12.40 3.58
N VAL A 263 -7.69 13.36 3.54
CA VAL A 263 -8.50 13.75 4.71
C VAL A 263 -9.99 13.50 4.52
N ASN A 264 -10.44 13.33 3.28
CA ASN A 264 -11.83 13.04 2.97
C ASN A 264 -11.95 12.24 1.66
N VAL A 265 -13.06 11.55 1.48
CA VAL A 265 -13.41 10.80 0.27
C VAL A 265 -14.90 10.94 -0.03
N ASP A 266 -15.24 11.06 -1.31
CA ASP A 266 -16.61 10.85 -1.79
C ASP A 266 -16.89 9.32 -1.81
N SER A 267 -17.37 8.80 -0.69
CA SER A 267 -17.60 7.35 -0.49
C SER A 267 -18.53 6.75 -1.53
N LYS A 268 -19.51 7.51 -2.01
CA LYS A 268 -20.44 7.04 -3.04
C LYS A 268 -19.75 6.85 -4.37
N LYS A 269 -18.96 7.83 -4.81
CA LYS A 269 -18.20 7.72 -6.07
C LYS A 269 -17.12 6.65 -5.97
N PHE A 270 -16.50 6.50 -4.79
CA PHE A 270 -15.55 5.42 -4.53
C PHE A 270 -16.22 4.04 -4.72
N GLU A 271 -17.37 3.81 -4.09
CA GLU A 271 -18.12 2.56 -4.21
C GLU A 271 -18.56 2.30 -5.66
N GLU A 272 -19.10 3.31 -6.35
CA GLU A 272 -19.52 3.21 -7.75
C GLU A 272 -18.34 2.79 -8.66
N TRP A 273 -17.17 3.44 -8.47
CA TRP A 273 -15.96 3.10 -9.21
C TRP A 273 -15.46 1.69 -8.89
N LEU A 274 -15.40 1.32 -7.61
CA LEU A 274 -14.91 0.02 -7.17
C LEU A 274 -15.74 -1.09 -7.79
N LEU A 275 -17.07 -1.02 -7.66
CA LEU A 275 -18.00 -2.04 -8.18
C LEU A 275 -17.97 -2.14 -9.69
N ALA A 276 -17.79 -1.03 -10.41
CA ALA A 276 -17.69 -1.04 -11.86
C ALA A 276 -16.39 -1.72 -12.37
N ASN A 277 -15.38 -1.86 -11.51
CA ASN A 277 -14.09 -2.47 -11.85
C ASN A 277 -13.85 -3.84 -11.19
N LEU A 278 -14.81 -4.36 -10.43
CA LEU A 278 -14.76 -5.72 -9.88
C LEU A 278 -15.24 -6.80 -10.85
N VAL A 279 -15.96 -6.42 -11.92
CA VAL A 279 -16.60 -7.33 -12.87
C VAL A 279 -15.83 -7.39 -14.18
#